data_6996c2ac7cba3be597a221d74e487bcd
#
_entry.id   6996c2ac7cba3be597a221d74e487bcd
#
_cell.length_a   1.000
_cell.length_b   1.000
_cell.length_c   1.000
_cell.angle_alpha   90.00
_cell.angle_beta   90.00
_cell.angle_gamma   90.00
#
_symmetry.space_group_name_H-M   'P 1'
#
loop_
_entity.id
_entity.type
_entity.pdbx_description
1 polymer ?
#
loop_
_entity_poly.entity_id
_entity_poly.type
_entity_poly.pdbx_seq_one_letter_code
_entity_poly.pdbx_strand_id
1 'polypeptide(L)'
;MELRPDAAAPRVTPGAPGSRVLLHVPHAGTHLPASVRAHLLPADAELAAEVAALTDHRTDALALAAAERAAVRPWVLVNPVSRFVVDVERFPDEREEMTAVGMGAVYTHGTRGQRIRRDDPAHAEALLDAYFRPWGRAVTALLDAGAAVLLDVHSYPRDPLPYERHAEGPRPPVCLGTDRAHTPSWLVAAAVTAFGGFEVGLDSPFSGAYVPEGASAAALMVEIRRDVHAAREAELVAALAALVDAVT
;
A
#
# COMPACT_ATOMS: atom_id res chain seq x y z
N MET A 1 16.95 18.28 14.41
CA MET A 1 15.53 18.70 14.45
C MET A 1 14.74 17.40 14.59
N GLU A 2 14.16 17.19 15.76
CA GLU A 2 13.42 15.97 16.05
C GLU A 2 12.13 15.90 15.20
N LEU A 3 12.02 14.87 14.38
CA LEU A 3 10.80 14.55 13.65
C LEU A 3 9.77 14.01 14.67
N ARG A 4 8.73 14.77 14.97
CA ARG A 4 7.68 14.34 15.90
C ARG A 4 6.75 13.35 15.22
N PRO A 5 6.63 12.10 15.71
CA PRO A 5 5.87 11.03 15.06
C PRO A 5 4.36 11.03 15.33
N ASP A 6 3.83 11.83 16.24
CA ASP A 6 2.49 11.62 16.83
C ASP A 6 1.29 11.67 15.86
N ALA A 7 1.37 12.44 14.77
CA ALA A 7 0.33 12.44 13.72
C ALA A 7 0.62 11.45 12.58
N ALA A 8 1.77 10.80 12.62
CA ALA A 8 2.35 9.99 11.56
C ALA A 8 2.50 8.51 11.98
N ALA A 9 2.08 8.15 13.18
CA ALA A 9 2.12 6.77 13.64
C ALA A 9 1.15 5.89 12.84
N PRO A 10 1.52 4.63 12.53
CA PRO A 10 0.60 3.66 11.93
C PRO A 10 -0.71 3.56 12.71
N ARG A 11 -1.84 3.59 12.00
CA ARG A 11 -3.17 3.50 12.62
C ARG A 11 -3.65 2.06 12.55
N VAL A 12 -3.82 1.45 13.73
CA VAL A 12 -4.31 0.07 13.87
C VAL A 12 -5.77 0.09 14.31
N THR A 13 -6.65 -0.54 13.52
CA THR A 13 -8.00 -0.93 13.95
C THR A 13 -7.94 -2.39 14.37
N PRO A 14 -8.27 -2.71 15.65
CA PRO A 14 -8.18 -4.08 16.14
C PRO A 14 -9.14 -5.04 15.43
N GLY A 15 -8.66 -6.23 15.12
CA GLY A 15 -9.49 -7.35 14.69
C GLY A 15 -10.34 -7.94 15.83
N ALA A 16 -11.33 -8.73 15.48
CA ALA A 16 -12.06 -9.54 16.45
C ALA A 16 -11.14 -10.61 17.08
N PRO A 17 -11.44 -11.10 18.30
CA PRO A 17 -10.70 -12.22 18.87
C PRO A 17 -10.66 -13.42 17.91
N GLY A 18 -9.47 -13.95 17.66
CA GLY A 18 -9.26 -15.06 16.74
C GLY A 18 -9.16 -14.66 15.25
N SER A 19 -9.24 -13.38 14.92
CA SER A 19 -9.00 -12.91 13.56
C SER A 19 -7.59 -13.27 13.10
N ARG A 20 -7.49 -13.81 11.88
CA ARG A 20 -6.23 -14.20 11.24
C ARG A 20 -5.85 -13.34 10.05
N VAL A 21 -6.68 -12.33 9.70
CA VAL A 21 -6.50 -11.51 8.52
C VAL A 21 -6.09 -10.09 8.91
N LEU A 22 -5.08 -9.59 8.21
CA LEU A 22 -4.62 -8.21 8.25
C LEU A 22 -4.94 -7.55 6.89
N LEU A 23 -5.78 -6.51 6.89
CA LEU A 23 -5.88 -5.56 5.79
C LEU A 23 -4.78 -4.52 5.95
N HIS A 24 -3.82 -4.55 5.06
CA HIS A 24 -2.66 -3.66 5.02
C HIS A 24 -2.91 -2.54 4.02
N VAL A 25 -2.83 -1.28 4.45
CA VAL A 25 -3.17 -0.09 3.64
C VAL A 25 -2.01 0.91 3.70
N PRO A 26 -0.97 0.75 2.88
CA PRO A 26 0.27 1.50 3.02
C PRO A 26 0.23 2.89 2.37
N HIS A 27 -0.63 3.13 1.37
CA HIS A 27 -0.52 4.27 0.47
C HIS A 27 -1.75 5.20 0.41
N ALA A 28 -2.73 5.03 1.30
CA ALA A 28 -3.89 5.93 1.40
C ALA A 28 -3.55 7.29 2.02
N GLY A 29 -2.46 7.37 2.77
CA GLY A 29 -2.08 8.55 3.53
C GLY A 29 -1.63 9.72 2.64
N THR A 30 -2.06 10.92 3.02
CA THR A 30 -1.68 12.18 2.37
C THR A 30 -0.93 13.13 3.31
N HIS A 31 -0.80 12.76 4.59
CA HIS A 31 -0.15 13.64 5.56
C HIS A 31 1.31 13.85 5.21
N LEU A 32 1.71 15.12 5.13
CA LEU A 32 3.07 15.55 4.85
C LEU A 32 3.54 16.47 5.98
N PRO A 33 4.33 15.98 6.94
CA PRO A 33 4.85 16.79 8.04
C PRO A 33 5.61 18.01 7.55
N ALA A 34 5.46 19.16 8.23
CA ALA A 34 6.12 20.41 7.84
C ALA A 34 7.65 20.27 7.76
N SER A 35 8.23 19.47 8.64
CA SER A 35 9.68 19.16 8.62
C SER A 35 10.11 18.43 7.36
N VAL A 36 9.27 17.54 6.81
CA VAL A 36 9.53 16.84 5.54
C VAL A 36 9.27 17.77 4.36
N ARG A 37 8.16 18.55 4.40
CA ARG A 37 7.82 19.53 3.36
C ARG A 37 8.97 20.51 3.09
N ALA A 38 9.68 20.92 4.12
CA ALA A 38 10.82 21.84 4.01
C ALA A 38 12.00 21.29 3.17
N HIS A 39 12.09 19.97 2.98
CA HIS A 39 13.12 19.30 2.17
C HIS A 39 12.64 18.97 0.75
N LEU A 40 11.37 19.26 0.41
CA LEU A 40 10.81 19.05 -0.91
C LEU A 40 10.91 20.32 -1.75
N LEU A 41 11.34 20.17 -2.99
CA LEU A 41 11.63 21.26 -3.91
C LEU A 41 10.41 21.83 -4.65
N PRO A 42 9.39 21.00 -5.03
CA PRO A 42 8.26 21.50 -5.79
C PRO A 42 7.45 22.56 -5.04
N ALA A 43 6.84 23.48 -5.77
CA ALA A 43 5.86 24.41 -5.23
C ALA A 43 4.63 23.65 -4.68
N ASP A 44 3.85 24.27 -3.79
CA ASP A 44 2.75 23.58 -3.11
C ASP A 44 1.72 22.98 -4.08
N ALA A 45 1.38 23.68 -5.14
CA ALA A 45 0.42 23.19 -6.14
C ALA A 45 0.96 21.99 -6.94
N GLU A 46 2.25 22.00 -7.28
CA GLU A 46 2.91 20.89 -7.97
C GLU A 46 3.02 19.68 -7.06
N LEU A 47 3.43 19.89 -5.82
CA LEU A 47 3.52 18.82 -4.82
C LEU A 47 2.15 18.21 -4.52
N ALA A 48 1.11 19.03 -4.42
CA ALA A 48 -0.26 18.54 -4.22
C ALA A 48 -0.73 17.65 -5.38
N ALA A 49 -0.38 18.04 -6.63
CA ALA A 49 -0.69 17.22 -7.80
C ALA A 49 0.05 15.87 -7.80
N GLU A 50 1.33 15.86 -7.41
CA GLU A 50 2.14 14.65 -7.28
C GLU A 50 1.58 13.74 -6.17
N VAL A 51 1.26 14.28 -5.00
CA VAL A 51 0.63 13.53 -3.90
C VAL A 51 -0.68 12.92 -4.37
N ALA A 52 -1.55 13.69 -5.04
CA ALA A 52 -2.81 13.18 -5.56
C ALA A 52 -2.62 12.07 -6.61
N ALA A 53 -1.60 12.18 -7.48
CA ALA A 53 -1.32 11.16 -8.49
C ALA A 53 -0.91 9.82 -7.89
N LEU A 54 -0.13 9.84 -6.78
CA LEU A 54 0.45 8.64 -6.15
C LEU A 54 -0.34 8.10 -4.96
N THR A 55 -1.32 8.84 -4.43
CA THR A 55 -2.15 8.35 -3.32
C THR A 55 -3.12 7.29 -3.81
N ASP A 56 -3.22 6.21 -3.07
CA ASP A 56 -4.24 5.17 -3.25
C ASP A 56 -5.54 5.62 -2.58
N HIS A 57 -6.23 6.54 -3.27
CA HIS A 57 -7.38 7.26 -2.72
C HIS A 57 -8.45 6.31 -2.17
N ARG A 58 -8.85 6.54 -0.90
CA ARG A 58 -9.97 5.87 -0.22
C ARG A 58 -9.78 4.36 0.01
N THR A 59 -8.58 3.80 -0.20
CA THR A 59 -8.32 2.39 0.14
C THR A 59 -8.41 2.14 1.64
N ASP A 60 -8.14 3.13 2.48
CA ASP A 60 -8.40 3.10 3.93
C ASP A 60 -9.89 2.99 4.24
N ALA A 61 -10.73 3.81 3.61
CA ALA A 61 -12.19 3.77 3.78
C ALA A 61 -12.76 2.42 3.29
N LEU A 62 -12.28 1.93 2.15
CA LEU A 62 -12.65 0.62 1.60
C LEU A 62 -12.31 -0.51 2.57
N ALA A 63 -11.07 -0.54 3.07
CA ALA A 63 -10.61 -1.58 4.00
C ALA A 63 -11.40 -1.56 5.31
N LEU A 64 -11.65 -0.37 5.88
CA LEU A 64 -12.45 -0.22 7.09
C LEU A 64 -13.91 -0.66 6.88
N ALA A 65 -14.53 -0.28 5.77
CA ALA A 65 -15.90 -0.70 5.45
C ALA A 65 -16.00 -2.23 5.22
N ALA A 66 -14.99 -2.82 4.57
CA ALA A 66 -14.91 -4.28 4.41
C ALA A 66 -14.73 -4.99 5.76
N ALA A 67 -13.90 -4.42 6.64
CA ALA A 67 -13.67 -4.96 7.97
C ALA A 67 -14.94 -4.98 8.84
N GLU A 68 -15.76 -3.92 8.75
CA GLU A 68 -17.04 -3.85 9.47
C GLU A 68 -18.11 -4.80 8.87
N ARG A 69 -17.97 -5.17 7.60
CA ARG A 69 -18.90 -6.08 6.91
C ARG A 69 -18.54 -7.55 7.08
N ALA A 70 -17.27 -7.88 7.29
CA ALA A 70 -16.79 -9.26 7.43
C ALA A 70 -17.40 -9.95 8.67
N ALA A 71 -17.64 -11.25 8.58
CA ALA A 71 -18.20 -12.06 9.68
C ALA A 71 -17.26 -12.08 10.89
N VAL A 72 -15.95 -12.14 10.64
CA VAL A 72 -14.89 -11.98 11.66
C VAL A 72 -14.08 -10.75 11.28
N ARG A 73 -14.22 -9.66 12.03
CA ARG A 73 -13.53 -8.41 11.72
C ARG A 73 -12.02 -8.62 11.66
N PRO A 74 -11.36 -8.31 10.53
CA PRO A 74 -9.90 -8.37 10.40
C PRO A 74 -9.22 -7.22 11.14
N TRP A 75 -7.91 -7.33 11.35
CA TRP A 75 -7.06 -6.20 11.66
C TRP A 75 -6.99 -5.28 10.45
N VAL A 76 -6.96 -3.96 10.68
CA VAL A 76 -6.70 -2.98 9.62
C VAL A 76 -5.53 -2.12 10.05
N LEU A 77 -4.49 -2.04 9.21
CA LEU A 77 -3.33 -1.19 9.44
C LEU A 77 -3.25 -0.15 8.31
N VAL A 78 -3.36 1.13 8.68
CA VAL A 78 -3.34 2.24 7.73
C VAL A 78 -2.14 3.13 7.98
N ASN A 79 -1.37 3.42 6.92
CA ASN A 79 -0.32 4.42 6.95
C ASN A 79 -0.92 5.81 6.71
N PRO A 80 -0.83 6.75 7.68
CA PRO A 80 -1.38 8.09 7.53
C PRO A 80 -0.49 9.04 6.71
N VAL A 81 0.79 8.71 6.53
CA VAL A 81 1.72 9.59 5.83
C VAL A 81 1.75 9.31 4.33
N SER A 82 2.02 10.37 3.56
CA SER A 82 2.21 10.25 2.12
C SER A 82 3.46 9.45 1.77
N ARG A 83 3.43 8.72 0.64
CA ARG A 83 4.61 8.09 0.02
C ARG A 83 5.75 9.09 -0.24
N PHE A 84 5.46 10.39 -0.30
CA PHE A 84 6.49 11.44 -0.38
C PHE A 84 7.26 11.67 0.91
N VAL A 85 6.79 11.13 2.03
CA VAL A 85 7.58 11.04 3.27
C VAL A 85 8.54 9.87 3.14
N VAL A 86 7.99 8.69 3.01
CA VAL A 86 8.68 7.42 2.76
C VAL A 86 7.69 6.43 2.15
N ASP A 87 8.13 5.68 1.17
CA ASP A 87 7.36 4.55 0.63
C ASP A 87 7.70 3.30 1.45
N VAL A 88 6.75 2.87 2.24
CA VAL A 88 6.95 1.82 3.26
C VAL A 88 7.03 0.41 2.68
N GLU A 89 6.78 0.23 1.38
CA GLU A 89 6.82 -1.05 0.68
C GLU A 89 7.99 -1.19 -0.29
N ARG A 90 8.78 -0.13 -0.45
CA ARG A 90 10.01 -0.20 -1.23
C ARG A 90 11.14 -0.76 -0.38
N PHE A 91 12.04 -1.54 -0.99
CA PHE A 91 13.27 -1.91 -0.31
C PHE A 91 14.10 -0.66 0.02
N PRO A 92 14.62 -0.54 1.26
CA PRO A 92 15.40 0.65 1.64
C PRO A 92 16.87 0.60 1.15
N ASP A 93 17.20 -0.33 0.28
CA ASP A 93 18.56 -0.64 -0.18
C ASP A 93 18.62 -0.90 -1.71
N GLU A 94 19.76 -1.43 -2.18
CA GLU A 94 20.03 -1.69 -3.60
C GLU A 94 19.13 -2.74 -4.29
N ARG A 95 18.33 -3.47 -3.53
CA ARG A 95 17.33 -4.41 -4.08
C ARG A 95 16.17 -3.68 -4.75
N GLU A 96 15.99 -2.38 -4.44
CA GLU A 96 14.87 -1.59 -4.95
C GLU A 96 15.11 -1.14 -6.40
N GLU A 97 14.39 -1.74 -7.34
CA GLU A 97 14.51 -1.41 -8.76
C GLU A 97 14.03 0.01 -9.12
N MET A 98 13.07 0.56 -8.36
CA MET A 98 12.53 1.90 -8.60
C MET A 98 13.51 3.01 -8.20
N THR A 99 14.60 2.69 -7.55
CA THR A 99 15.73 3.59 -7.33
C THR A 99 16.30 4.10 -8.66
N ALA A 100 16.25 3.30 -9.72
CA ALA A 100 16.71 3.68 -11.05
C ALA A 100 15.95 4.89 -11.65
N VAL A 101 14.70 5.11 -11.23
CA VAL A 101 13.87 6.26 -11.62
C VAL A 101 13.71 7.28 -10.49
N GLY A 102 14.48 7.13 -9.41
CA GLY A 102 14.47 8.02 -8.25
C GLY A 102 13.26 7.86 -7.33
N MET A 103 12.56 6.72 -7.40
CA MET A 103 11.37 6.41 -6.61
C MET A 103 11.56 5.16 -5.73
N GLY A 104 12.73 5.05 -5.07
CA GLY A 104 12.99 4.06 -4.02
C GLY A 104 12.23 4.38 -2.73
N ALA A 105 12.64 3.83 -1.58
CA ALA A 105 11.95 4.05 -0.31
C ALA A 105 11.85 5.55 0.08
N VAL A 106 12.84 6.36 -0.27
CA VAL A 106 12.80 7.84 -0.14
C VAL A 106 12.88 8.44 -1.54
N TYR A 107 11.77 8.97 -2.03
CA TYR A 107 11.69 9.52 -3.38
C TYR A 107 12.57 10.76 -3.56
N THR A 108 13.40 10.76 -4.59
CA THR A 108 14.19 11.90 -5.06
C THR A 108 13.60 12.54 -6.32
N HIS A 109 12.76 11.78 -7.06
CA HIS A 109 12.08 12.24 -8.27
C HIS A 109 10.57 12.02 -8.18
N GLY A 110 9.79 12.80 -8.89
CA GLY A 110 8.34 12.69 -9.02
C GLY A 110 7.92 11.87 -10.22
N THR A 111 6.61 11.82 -10.46
CA THR A 111 5.97 10.95 -11.47
C THR A 111 6.41 11.20 -12.91
N ARG A 112 6.95 12.39 -13.20
CA ARG A 112 7.45 12.79 -14.52
C ARG A 112 8.98 12.84 -14.60
N GLY A 113 9.68 12.26 -13.62
CA GLY A 113 11.14 12.28 -13.53
C GLY A 113 11.74 13.62 -13.10
N GLN A 114 10.93 14.58 -12.70
CA GLN A 114 11.42 15.85 -12.15
C GLN A 114 11.99 15.65 -10.74
N ARG A 115 13.08 16.37 -10.44
CA ARG A 115 13.69 16.34 -9.13
C ARG A 115 12.75 16.95 -8.08
N ILE A 116 12.44 16.21 -7.02
CA ILE A 116 11.56 16.66 -5.94
C ILE A 116 12.27 16.82 -4.60
N ARG A 117 13.47 16.24 -4.45
CA ARG A 117 14.25 16.28 -3.21
C ARG A 117 15.74 16.42 -3.53
N ARG A 118 16.48 17.16 -2.70
CA ARG A 118 17.93 17.17 -2.76
C ARG A 118 18.51 15.88 -2.24
N ASP A 119 19.69 15.52 -2.72
CA ASP A 119 20.42 14.39 -2.15
C ASP A 119 20.89 14.78 -0.75
N ASP A 120 20.35 14.09 0.23
CA ASP A 120 20.70 14.23 1.64
C ASP A 120 20.56 12.85 2.31
N PRO A 121 21.61 12.03 2.32
CA PRO A 121 21.59 10.71 2.90
C PRO A 121 21.23 10.71 4.39
N ALA A 122 21.64 11.74 5.13
CA ALA A 122 21.33 11.83 6.57
C ALA A 122 19.84 12.09 6.79
N HIS A 123 19.22 12.94 5.95
CA HIS A 123 17.78 13.15 6.00
C HIS A 123 17.01 11.91 5.55
N ALA A 124 17.47 11.22 4.50
CA ALA A 124 16.85 9.96 4.04
C ALA A 124 16.87 8.91 5.16
N GLU A 125 17.99 8.70 5.83
CA GLU A 125 18.12 7.79 6.97
C GLU A 125 17.19 8.17 8.13
N ALA A 126 17.09 9.47 8.45
CA ALA A 126 16.16 9.95 9.47
C ALA A 126 14.69 9.67 9.13
N LEU A 127 14.31 9.69 7.85
CA LEU A 127 12.96 9.30 7.40
C LEU A 127 12.73 7.80 7.53
N LEU A 128 13.72 6.98 7.18
CA LEU A 128 13.65 5.53 7.38
C LEU A 128 13.50 5.18 8.86
N ASP A 129 14.22 5.83 9.74
CA ASP A 129 14.13 5.64 11.20
C ASP A 129 12.77 6.06 11.75
N ALA A 130 12.25 7.20 11.30
CA ALA A 130 11.05 7.80 11.87
C ALA A 130 9.74 7.17 11.36
N TYR A 131 9.73 6.65 10.11
CA TYR A 131 8.49 6.22 9.46
C TYR A 131 8.56 4.80 8.90
N PHE A 132 9.62 4.44 8.18
CA PHE A 132 9.75 3.14 7.52
C PHE A 132 9.87 1.98 8.53
N ARG A 133 10.87 2.05 9.41
CA ARG A 133 11.11 1.00 10.42
C ARG A 133 9.97 0.83 11.42
N PRO A 134 9.31 1.90 11.91
CA PRO A 134 8.12 1.77 12.73
C PRO A 134 6.95 1.08 12.02
N TRP A 135 6.76 1.34 10.71
CA TRP A 135 5.75 0.65 9.91
C TRP A 135 6.02 -0.86 9.85
N GLY A 136 7.21 -1.26 9.43
CA GLY A 136 7.59 -2.68 9.38
C GLY A 136 7.41 -3.39 10.73
N ARG A 137 7.81 -2.73 11.84
CA ARG A 137 7.57 -3.26 13.20
C ARG A 137 6.08 -3.42 13.53
N ALA A 138 5.23 -2.49 13.08
CA ALA A 138 3.79 -2.59 13.32
C ALA A 138 3.18 -3.78 12.55
N VAL A 139 3.57 -4.00 11.30
CA VAL A 139 3.13 -5.16 10.52
C VAL A 139 3.60 -6.45 11.20
N THR A 140 4.89 -6.56 11.53
CA THR A 140 5.45 -7.75 12.21
C THR A 140 4.72 -8.04 13.51
N ALA A 141 4.46 -7.03 14.34
CA ALA A 141 3.75 -7.21 15.61
C ALA A 141 2.33 -7.76 15.43
N LEU A 142 1.62 -7.37 14.35
CA LEU A 142 0.29 -7.91 14.05
C LEU A 142 0.35 -9.35 13.54
N LEU A 143 1.37 -9.69 12.75
CA LEU A 143 1.62 -11.07 12.32
C LEU A 143 1.95 -11.96 13.51
N ASP A 144 2.81 -11.51 14.41
CA ASP A 144 3.17 -12.22 15.65
C ASP A 144 1.97 -12.36 16.62
N ALA A 145 1.02 -11.42 16.58
CA ALA A 145 -0.21 -11.48 17.35
C ALA A 145 -1.26 -12.46 16.78
N GLY A 146 -0.97 -13.09 15.62
CA GLY A 146 -1.78 -14.16 15.05
C GLY A 146 -2.39 -13.87 13.68
N ALA A 147 -2.14 -12.71 13.09
CA ALA A 147 -2.50 -12.48 11.69
C ALA A 147 -1.64 -13.42 10.81
N ALA A 148 -2.26 -14.29 10.05
CA ALA A 148 -1.60 -15.29 9.22
C ALA A 148 -1.78 -15.04 7.72
N VAL A 149 -2.72 -14.14 7.35
CA VAL A 149 -3.01 -13.72 5.99
C VAL A 149 -2.93 -12.19 5.93
N LEU A 150 -2.09 -11.68 5.04
CA LEU A 150 -1.97 -10.26 4.75
C LEU A 150 -2.60 -9.97 3.38
N LEU A 151 -3.63 -9.15 3.37
CA LEU A 151 -4.25 -8.62 2.15
C LEU A 151 -3.80 -7.18 1.98
N ASP A 152 -3.00 -6.95 0.97
CA ASP A 152 -2.36 -5.68 0.67
C ASP A 152 -3.25 -4.87 -0.26
N VAL A 153 -3.83 -3.75 0.24
CA VAL A 153 -4.93 -3.06 -0.43
C VAL A 153 -4.45 -1.77 -1.06
N HIS A 154 -4.48 -1.75 -2.39
CA HIS A 154 -3.99 -0.66 -3.21
C HIS A 154 -5.03 -0.13 -4.21
N SER A 155 -4.68 0.96 -4.85
CA SER A 155 -5.40 1.44 -6.04
C SER A 155 -4.47 2.09 -7.05
N TYR A 156 -4.81 1.95 -8.33
CA TYR A 156 -4.01 2.47 -9.42
C TYR A 156 -4.84 3.24 -10.46
N PRO A 157 -4.25 4.18 -11.19
CA PRO A 157 -4.95 4.94 -12.21
C PRO A 157 -5.26 4.08 -13.44
N ARG A 158 -6.31 4.42 -14.18
CA ARG A 158 -6.68 3.77 -15.43
C ARG A 158 -5.56 3.82 -16.46
N ASP A 159 -4.95 5.00 -16.61
CA ASP A 159 -3.84 5.22 -17.52
C ASP A 159 -2.52 5.15 -16.76
N PRO A 160 -1.46 4.56 -17.31
CA PRO A 160 -0.18 4.42 -16.62
C PRO A 160 0.45 5.79 -16.34
N LEU A 161 1.11 5.90 -15.21
CA LEU A 161 1.91 7.08 -14.88
C LEU A 161 3.28 7.01 -15.58
N PRO A 162 3.87 8.17 -15.93
CA PRO A 162 5.10 8.20 -16.75
C PRO A 162 6.30 7.44 -16.17
N TYR A 163 6.35 7.23 -14.86
CA TYR A 163 7.43 6.49 -14.19
C TYR A 163 7.27 4.98 -14.22
N GLU A 164 6.08 4.47 -14.56
CA GLU A 164 5.80 3.03 -14.53
C GLU A 164 6.69 2.30 -15.56
N ARG A 165 7.51 1.37 -15.09
CA ARG A 165 8.46 0.64 -15.92
C ARG A 165 7.78 -0.46 -16.77
N HIS A 166 6.61 -0.91 -16.34
CA HIS A 166 5.81 -1.97 -16.98
C HIS A 166 4.43 -1.41 -17.37
N ALA A 167 4.44 -0.23 -18.05
CA ALA A 167 3.23 0.49 -18.45
C ALA A 167 2.40 -0.24 -19.52
N GLU A 168 3.02 -1.19 -20.23
CA GLU A 168 2.37 -1.96 -21.28
C GLU A 168 1.59 -3.14 -20.70
N GLY A 169 0.46 -3.44 -21.30
CA GLY A 169 -0.38 -4.56 -20.90
C GLY A 169 -1.77 -4.17 -20.40
N PRO A 170 -2.59 -5.17 -20.07
CA PRO A 170 -3.95 -4.93 -19.61
C PRO A 170 -3.97 -4.26 -18.23
N ARG A 171 -4.92 -3.36 -18.05
CA ARG A 171 -5.19 -2.68 -16.77
C ARG A 171 -6.62 -3.02 -16.33
N PRO A 172 -6.84 -4.21 -15.75
CA PRO A 172 -8.16 -4.71 -15.40
C PRO A 172 -8.81 -3.89 -14.26
N PRO A 173 -10.11 -3.98 -14.03
CA PRO A 173 -10.77 -3.41 -12.86
C PRO A 173 -10.13 -3.78 -11.53
N VAL A 174 -9.70 -5.04 -11.38
CA VAL A 174 -8.99 -5.56 -10.23
C VAL A 174 -7.76 -6.34 -10.71
N CYS A 175 -6.60 -6.03 -10.19
CA CYS A 175 -5.37 -6.79 -10.40
C CYS A 175 -4.96 -7.44 -9.07
N LEU A 176 -4.70 -8.74 -9.10
CA LEU A 176 -4.15 -9.47 -7.97
C LEU A 176 -2.66 -9.68 -8.20
N GLY A 177 -1.84 -9.12 -7.32
CA GLY A 177 -0.40 -9.31 -7.34
C GLY A 177 0.01 -10.48 -6.46
N THR A 178 0.84 -11.36 -7.01
CA THR A 178 1.30 -12.56 -6.32
C THR A 178 2.80 -12.55 -6.09
N ASP A 179 3.21 -13.16 -4.99
CA ASP A 179 4.60 -13.44 -4.66
C ASP A 179 4.82 -14.95 -4.53
N ARG A 180 5.86 -15.46 -5.19
CA ARG A 180 6.12 -16.90 -5.24
C ARG A 180 6.32 -17.54 -3.87
N ALA A 181 6.86 -16.80 -2.91
CA ALA A 181 7.16 -17.31 -1.57
C ALA A 181 5.95 -17.22 -0.64
N HIS A 182 5.08 -16.23 -0.86
CA HIS A 182 4.03 -15.85 0.11
C HIS A 182 2.61 -16.03 -0.41
N THR A 183 2.38 -16.20 -1.72
CA THR A 183 1.02 -16.31 -2.26
C THR A 183 0.68 -17.76 -2.62
N PRO A 184 0.03 -18.51 -1.72
CA PRO A 184 -0.41 -19.87 -2.03
C PRO A 184 -1.61 -19.86 -2.97
N SER A 185 -1.75 -20.91 -3.79
CA SER A 185 -2.81 -21.03 -4.80
C SER A 185 -4.24 -20.93 -4.24
N TRP A 186 -4.46 -21.41 -3.01
CA TRP A 186 -5.77 -21.30 -2.35
C TRP A 186 -6.18 -19.83 -2.11
N LEU A 187 -5.21 -18.95 -1.80
CA LEU A 187 -5.48 -17.54 -1.58
C LEU A 187 -5.85 -16.82 -2.88
N VAL A 188 -5.15 -17.15 -3.98
CA VAL A 188 -5.51 -16.66 -5.32
C VAL A 188 -6.92 -17.12 -5.71
N ALA A 189 -7.25 -18.40 -5.50
CA ALA A 189 -8.56 -18.95 -5.83
C ALA A 189 -9.68 -18.28 -5.02
N ALA A 190 -9.46 -18.04 -3.72
CA ALA A 190 -10.38 -17.30 -2.86
C ALA A 190 -10.61 -15.87 -3.37
N ALA A 191 -9.54 -15.16 -3.73
CA ALA A 191 -9.61 -13.80 -4.24
C ALA A 191 -10.33 -13.72 -5.59
N VAL A 192 -10.01 -14.59 -6.54
CA VAL A 192 -10.71 -14.66 -7.84
C VAL A 192 -12.20 -14.91 -7.64
N THR A 193 -12.55 -15.79 -6.69
CA THR A 193 -13.96 -16.06 -6.36
C THR A 193 -14.66 -14.84 -5.75
N ALA A 194 -14.02 -14.20 -4.78
CA ALA A 194 -14.59 -13.04 -4.08
C ALA A 194 -14.78 -11.84 -5.02
N PHE A 195 -13.84 -11.60 -5.93
CA PHE A 195 -13.91 -10.54 -6.94
C PHE A 195 -14.58 -10.99 -8.26
N GLY A 196 -15.29 -12.11 -8.29
CA GLY A 196 -15.92 -12.68 -9.50
C GLY A 196 -16.95 -11.78 -10.20
N GLY A 197 -17.40 -10.68 -9.58
CA GLY A 197 -18.22 -9.63 -10.20
C GLY A 197 -17.41 -8.62 -11.03
N PHE A 198 -16.10 -8.76 -11.10
CA PHE A 198 -15.17 -7.91 -11.82
C PHE A 198 -14.32 -8.73 -12.79
N GLU A 199 -13.78 -8.06 -13.82
CA GLU A 199 -12.65 -8.62 -14.56
C GLU A 199 -11.42 -8.57 -13.67
N VAL A 200 -10.80 -9.72 -13.43
CA VAL A 200 -9.64 -9.90 -12.57
C VAL A 200 -8.43 -10.28 -13.41
N GLY A 201 -7.35 -9.50 -13.30
CA GLY A 201 -6.04 -9.85 -13.85
C GLY A 201 -5.10 -10.36 -12.76
N LEU A 202 -4.08 -11.12 -13.17
CA LEU A 202 -3.02 -11.60 -12.30
C LEU A 202 -1.69 -10.99 -12.73
N ASP A 203 -0.95 -10.41 -11.77
CA ASP A 203 0.42 -9.90 -11.95
C ASP A 203 0.60 -8.89 -13.11
N SER A 204 -0.47 -8.22 -13.51
CA SER A 204 -0.45 -7.18 -14.54
C SER A 204 -1.56 -6.15 -14.29
N PRO A 205 -1.21 -4.87 -14.14
CA PRO A 205 0.10 -4.24 -14.36
C PRO A 205 1.09 -4.38 -13.19
N PHE A 206 0.64 -4.83 -12.02
CA PHE A 206 1.48 -4.93 -10.82
C PHE A 206 1.55 -6.37 -10.31
N SER A 207 2.70 -6.75 -9.77
CA SER A 207 2.97 -8.06 -9.20
C SER A 207 3.68 -7.92 -7.84
N GLY A 208 3.74 -9.01 -7.09
CA GLY A 208 4.30 -9.03 -5.75
C GLY A 208 3.23 -8.92 -4.67
N ALA A 209 3.63 -9.13 -3.44
CA ALA A 209 2.87 -8.88 -2.23
C ALA A 209 3.84 -8.51 -1.10
N TYR A 210 3.50 -7.52 -0.30
CA TYR A 210 4.36 -7.09 0.79
C TYR A 210 4.32 -8.10 1.95
N VAL A 211 5.51 -8.54 2.38
CA VAL A 211 5.71 -9.26 3.65
C VAL A 211 7.01 -8.76 4.25
N PRO A 212 7.04 -8.33 5.52
CA PRO A 212 8.28 -7.92 6.17
C PRO A 212 9.32 -9.03 6.14
N GLU A 213 10.60 -8.66 5.97
CA GLU A 213 11.71 -9.62 5.96
C GLU A 213 11.73 -10.47 7.24
N GLY A 214 11.81 -11.78 7.09
CA GLY A 214 11.79 -12.74 8.19
C GLY A 214 10.42 -13.09 8.76
N ALA A 215 9.35 -12.41 8.32
CA ALA A 215 8.00 -12.77 8.70
C ALA A 215 7.46 -13.91 7.83
N SER A 216 6.52 -14.68 8.39
CA SER A 216 5.82 -15.76 7.69
C SER A 216 4.33 -15.48 7.68
N ALA A 217 3.80 -15.14 6.50
CA ALA A 217 2.36 -14.96 6.29
C ALA A 217 2.01 -15.38 4.86
N ALA A 218 0.78 -15.85 4.65
CA ALA A 218 0.22 -15.85 3.30
C ALA A 218 -0.13 -14.41 2.93
N ALA A 219 0.27 -13.97 1.73
CA ALA A 219 0.04 -12.59 1.31
C ALA A 219 -0.44 -12.50 -0.13
N LEU A 220 -1.29 -11.51 -0.39
CA LEU A 220 -1.82 -11.21 -1.72
C LEU A 220 -2.03 -9.70 -1.82
N MET A 221 -1.56 -9.09 -2.90
CA MET A 221 -1.86 -7.71 -3.23
C MET A 221 -3.18 -7.62 -3.99
N VAL A 222 -4.04 -6.70 -3.60
CA VAL A 222 -5.31 -6.37 -4.24
C VAL A 222 -5.23 -4.94 -4.73
N GLU A 223 -5.01 -4.79 -6.02
CA GLU A 223 -4.93 -3.51 -6.73
C GLU A 223 -6.24 -3.19 -7.43
N ILE A 224 -6.85 -2.08 -7.07
CA ILE A 224 -8.16 -1.66 -7.59
C ILE A 224 -7.99 -0.44 -8.48
N ARG A 225 -8.49 -0.52 -9.72
CA ARG A 225 -8.46 0.63 -10.62
C ARG A 225 -9.36 1.76 -10.09
N ARG A 226 -8.83 2.97 -9.97
CA ARG A 226 -9.46 4.10 -9.27
C ARG A 226 -10.82 4.53 -9.83
N ASP A 227 -11.01 4.45 -11.14
CA ASP A 227 -12.30 4.73 -11.78
C ASP A 227 -13.37 3.70 -11.39
N VAL A 228 -12.98 2.43 -11.25
CA VAL A 228 -13.83 1.33 -10.78
C VAL A 228 -14.16 1.50 -9.30
N HIS A 229 -13.16 1.87 -8.49
CA HIS A 229 -13.38 2.17 -7.07
C HIS A 229 -14.44 3.28 -6.90
N ALA A 230 -14.30 4.38 -7.64
CA ALA A 230 -15.22 5.49 -7.57
C ALA A 230 -16.66 5.12 -8.02
N ALA A 231 -16.79 4.22 -9.01
CA ALA A 231 -18.08 3.85 -9.58
C ALA A 231 -18.79 2.70 -8.85
N ARG A 232 -18.02 1.77 -8.23
CA ARG A 232 -18.54 0.49 -7.71
C ARG A 232 -18.06 0.20 -6.28
N GLU A 233 -17.89 1.22 -5.45
CA GLU A 233 -17.32 1.09 -4.07
C GLU A 233 -18.08 0.05 -3.24
N ALA A 234 -19.42 0.05 -3.24
CA ALA A 234 -20.19 -0.88 -2.43
C ALA A 234 -19.98 -2.36 -2.83
N GLU A 235 -19.77 -2.62 -4.12
CA GLU A 235 -19.48 -3.96 -4.61
C GLU A 235 -18.05 -4.39 -4.26
N LEU A 236 -17.09 -3.47 -4.30
CA LEU A 236 -15.71 -3.72 -3.88
C LEU A 236 -15.61 -3.98 -2.37
N VAL A 237 -16.36 -3.23 -1.56
CA VAL A 237 -16.48 -3.50 -0.12
C VAL A 237 -17.03 -4.90 0.13
N ALA A 238 -18.07 -5.31 -0.62
CA ALA A 238 -18.63 -6.64 -0.49
C ALA A 238 -17.64 -7.74 -0.92
N ALA A 239 -16.91 -7.53 -2.01
CA ALA A 239 -15.93 -8.47 -2.51
C ALA A 239 -14.73 -8.62 -1.54
N LEU A 240 -14.20 -7.51 -1.03
CA LEU A 240 -13.09 -7.55 -0.07
C LEU A 240 -13.52 -8.21 1.26
N ALA A 241 -14.73 -7.94 1.75
CA ALA A 241 -15.27 -8.61 2.93
C ALA A 241 -15.44 -10.12 2.70
N ALA A 242 -15.96 -10.53 1.52
CA ALA A 242 -16.08 -11.94 1.15
C ALA A 242 -14.71 -12.64 1.06
N LEU A 243 -13.67 -11.94 0.57
CA LEU A 243 -12.30 -12.47 0.60
C LEU A 243 -11.82 -12.66 2.04
N VAL A 244 -12.02 -11.68 2.92
CA VAL A 244 -11.67 -11.80 4.35
C VAL A 244 -12.34 -13.02 4.95
N ASP A 245 -13.66 -13.21 4.74
CA ASP A 245 -14.43 -14.33 5.28
C ASP A 245 -13.96 -15.70 4.74
N ALA A 246 -13.50 -15.73 3.49
CA ALA A 246 -13.03 -16.97 2.85
C ALA A 246 -11.65 -17.42 3.35
N VAL A 247 -10.87 -16.52 4.01
CA VAL A 247 -9.49 -16.80 4.42
C VAL A 247 -9.25 -16.68 5.93
N THR A 248 -10.31 -16.47 6.70
CA THR A 248 -10.31 -16.38 8.17
C THR A 248 -10.16 -17.73 8.88
#